data_dd7b635aeb69e983ad52f8dc60f3d79c
#
_entry.id   dd7b635aeb69e983ad52f8dc60f3d79c
#
_cell.length_a   1.000
_cell.length_b   1.000
_cell.length_c   1.000
_cell.angle_alpha   90.00
_cell.angle_beta   90.00
_cell.angle_gamma   90.00
#
_symmetry.space_group_name_H-M   'P 1'
#
loop_
_entity.id
_entity.type
_entity.pdbx_description
1 polymer ?
#
loop_
_entity_poly.entity_id
_entity_poly.type
_entity_poly.pdbx_seq_one_letter_code
_entity_poly.pdbx_strand_id
1 'polypeptide(L)'
;MLTDRFHQIRKEELEDLFSKKNISVVWRKIVRDQLRRVDILDCFDYYDFNYNIDERAQLLRTVILNGNYQPSQPLIYRIEKKFGICRHLVIPHPIDALVLQVITENISKQILDNQPSDNAYYSRDKHNLRKPHEIDEYGFHWRKLWKQMQKQIYQFKEDKELIIVTDLSNYYDSIYMPELRKVISGFIDVSSG
;
A
#
# COMPACT_ATOMS: atom_id res chain seq x y z
N MET A 1 -12.80 -18.89 -27.63
CA MET A 1 -12.08 -17.83 -28.37
C MET A 1 -12.00 -16.50 -27.59
N LEU A 2 -13.11 -15.84 -27.20
CA LEU A 2 -13.00 -14.59 -26.42
C LEU A 2 -12.43 -14.82 -25.01
N THR A 3 -12.92 -15.83 -24.31
CA THR A 3 -12.45 -16.25 -22.97
C THR A 3 -10.96 -16.59 -22.96
N ASP A 4 -10.47 -17.27 -23.99
CA ASP A 4 -9.05 -17.66 -24.08
C ASP A 4 -8.14 -16.43 -24.23
N ARG A 5 -8.56 -15.44 -25.02
CA ARG A 5 -7.83 -14.19 -25.20
C ARG A 5 -7.75 -13.39 -23.91
N PHE A 6 -8.83 -13.31 -23.13
CA PHE A 6 -8.83 -12.64 -21.84
C PHE A 6 -7.94 -13.33 -20.81
N HIS A 7 -7.96 -14.66 -20.77
CA HIS A 7 -7.06 -15.43 -19.93
C HIS A 7 -5.59 -15.21 -20.29
N GLN A 8 -5.29 -15.11 -21.58
CA GLN A 8 -3.94 -14.86 -22.05
C GLN A 8 -3.46 -13.45 -21.64
N ILE A 9 -4.28 -12.41 -21.86
CA ILE A 9 -3.95 -11.02 -21.47
C ILE A 9 -3.72 -10.93 -19.95
N ARG A 10 -4.61 -11.50 -19.14
CA ARG A 10 -4.44 -11.53 -17.67
C ARG A 10 -3.16 -12.23 -17.25
N LYS A 11 -2.82 -13.31 -17.92
CA LYS A 11 -1.58 -14.03 -17.63
C LYS A 11 -0.36 -13.18 -17.94
N GLU A 12 -0.33 -12.50 -19.08
CA GLU A 12 0.75 -11.62 -19.48
C GLU A 12 0.89 -10.44 -18.50
N GLU A 13 -0.21 -9.81 -18.11
CA GLU A 13 -0.21 -8.74 -17.10
C GLU A 13 0.32 -9.21 -15.75
N LEU A 14 -0.07 -10.40 -15.28
CA LEU A 14 0.45 -10.99 -14.05
C LEU A 14 1.93 -11.36 -14.17
N GLU A 15 2.37 -11.84 -15.34
CA GLU A 15 3.78 -12.16 -15.59
C GLU A 15 4.67 -10.91 -15.52
N ASP A 16 4.20 -9.79 -16.04
CA ASP A 16 4.90 -8.51 -15.97
C ASP A 16 4.88 -7.94 -14.56
N LEU A 17 3.71 -7.92 -13.93
CA LEU A 17 3.53 -7.40 -12.58
C LEU A 17 4.41 -8.15 -11.57
N PHE A 18 4.39 -9.47 -11.61
CA PHE A 18 5.19 -10.33 -10.76
C PHE A 18 6.49 -10.81 -11.44
N SER A 19 7.07 -9.97 -12.31
CA SER A 19 8.41 -10.26 -12.81
C SER A 19 9.42 -10.25 -11.65
N LYS A 20 10.42 -11.15 -11.73
CA LYS A 20 11.51 -11.24 -10.75
C LYS A 20 12.15 -9.88 -10.45
N LYS A 21 12.35 -9.07 -11.50
CA LYS A 21 12.90 -7.73 -11.38
C LYS A 21 12.00 -6.81 -10.55
N ASN A 22 10.69 -6.80 -10.84
CA ASN A 22 9.74 -5.95 -10.12
C ASN A 22 9.62 -6.36 -8.66
N ILE A 23 9.47 -7.64 -8.37
CA ILE A 23 9.46 -8.19 -7.00
C ILE A 23 10.69 -7.74 -6.22
N SER A 24 11.90 -7.93 -6.79
CA SER A 24 13.15 -7.56 -6.14
C SER A 24 13.27 -6.04 -5.93
N VAL A 25 12.78 -5.24 -6.87
CA VAL A 25 12.77 -3.77 -6.75
C VAL A 25 11.83 -3.30 -5.65
N VAL A 26 10.61 -3.82 -5.62
CA VAL A 26 9.60 -3.46 -4.60
C VAL A 26 10.09 -3.88 -3.22
N TRP A 27 10.66 -5.07 -3.08
CA TRP A 27 11.26 -5.51 -1.83
C TRP A 27 12.32 -4.53 -1.34
N ARG A 28 13.35 -4.28 -2.16
CA ARG A 28 14.52 -3.48 -1.75
C ARG A 28 14.19 -2.03 -1.47
N LYS A 29 13.25 -1.45 -2.21
CA LYS A 29 12.94 -0.02 -2.12
C LYS A 29 11.85 0.32 -1.13
N ILE A 30 10.92 -0.59 -0.87
CA ILE A 30 9.71 -0.29 -0.13
C ILE A 30 9.54 -1.23 1.06
N VAL A 31 9.26 -2.51 0.81
CA VAL A 31 8.83 -3.45 1.84
C VAL A 31 9.89 -3.66 2.91
N ARG A 32 11.14 -3.83 2.49
CA ARG A 32 12.27 -3.98 3.41
C ARG A 32 12.40 -2.81 4.38
N ASP A 33 12.26 -1.58 3.88
CA ASP A 33 12.40 -0.39 4.71
C ASP A 33 11.15 -0.17 5.58
N GLN A 34 9.98 -0.57 5.12
CA GLN A 34 8.76 -0.57 5.93
C GLN A 34 8.87 -1.57 7.09
N LEU A 35 9.27 -2.79 6.82
CA LEU A 35 9.44 -3.84 7.83
C LEU A 35 10.47 -3.46 8.89
N ARG A 36 11.56 -2.78 8.52
CA ARG A 36 12.56 -2.28 9.49
C ARG A 36 12.03 -1.24 10.48
N ARG A 37 10.93 -0.57 10.14
CA ARG A 37 10.32 0.48 10.98
C ARG A 37 9.17 -0.02 11.84
N VAL A 38 8.84 -1.30 11.74
CA VAL A 38 7.81 -1.91 12.59
C VAL A 38 8.44 -2.24 13.94
N ASP A 39 7.76 -1.83 15.02
CA ASP A 39 8.23 -2.04 16.39
C ASP A 39 8.36 -3.52 16.76
N ILE A 40 7.64 -4.39 16.04
CA ILE A 40 7.65 -5.84 16.23
C ILE A 40 8.15 -6.46 14.93
N LEU A 41 9.42 -6.80 14.92
CA LEU A 41 10.08 -7.38 13.76
C LEU A 41 10.17 -8.90 13.93
N ASP A 42 9.60 -9.66 12.99
CA ASP A 42 10.02 -11.04 12.82
C ASP A 42 11.33 -11.07 12.05
N CYS A 43 12.41 -11.15 12.81
CA CYS A 43 13.75 -11.08 12.24
C CYS A 43 14.06 -12.26 11.32
N PHE A 44 13.50 -13.44 11.60
CA PHE A 44 13.83 -14.66 10.87
C PHE A 44 13.29 -14.60 9.45
N ASP A 45 12.01 -14.34 9.28
CA ASP A 45 11.36 -14.29 7.96
C ASP A 45 11.90 -13.15 7.10
N TYR A 46 12.15 -11.99 7.73
CA TYR A 46 12.71 -10.84 7.06
C TYR A 46 14.13 -11.10 6.53
N TYR A 47 15.01 -11.64 7.37
CA TYR A 47 16.40 -11.89 6.97
C TYR A 47 16.51 -13.04 5.98
N ASP A 48 15.72 -14.09 6.15
CA ASP A 48 15.67 -15.21 5.23
C ASP A 48 15.24 -14.77 3.83
N PHE A 49 14.19 -13.97 3.72
CA PHE A 49 13.78 -13.42 2.43
C PHE A 49 14.82 -12.50 1.81
N ASN A 50 15.45 -11.64 2.61
CA ASN A 50 16.44 -10.68 2.13
C ASN A 50 17.76 -11.36 1.70
N TYR A 51 18.14 -12.45 2.33
CA TYR A 51 19.39 -13.16 2.06
C TYR A 51 19.44 -13.72 0.64
N ASN A 52 18.36 -14.35 0.19
CA ASN A 52 18.24 -14.98 -1.13
C ASN A 52 17.13 -14.34 -1.99
N ILE A 53 17.08 -13.01 -2.03
CA ILE A 53 15.99 -12.26 -2.69
C ILE A 53 15.73 -12.73 -4.13
N ASP A 54 16.75 -13.03 -4.90
CA ASP A 54 16.60 -13.40 -6.31
C ASP A 54 15.97 -14.77 -6.49
N GLU A 55 16.32 -15.72 -5.64
CA GLU A 55 15.73 -17.05 -5.61
C GLU A 55 14.31 -17.01 -5.06
N ARG A 56 14.11 -16.30 -3.94
CA ARG A 56 12.79 -16.11 -3.32
C ARG A 56 11.82 -15.38 -4.24
N ALA A 57 12.27 -14.37 -4.97
CA ALA A 57 11.47 -13.69 -5.97
C ALA A 57 11.05 -14.62 -7.11
N GLN A 58 11.93 -15.50 -7.55
CA GLN A 58 11.63 -16.49 -8.57
C GLN A 58 10.62 -17.54 -8.07
N LEU A 59 10.79 -18.03 -6.85
CA LEU A 59 9.83 -18.95 -6.24
C LEU A 59 8.45 -18.31 -6.07
N LEU A 60 8.39 -17.11 -5.53
CA LEU A 60 7.15 -16.37 -5.36
C LEU A 60 6.43 -16.17 -6.69
N ARG A 61 7.18 -15.74 -7.72
CA ARG A 61 6.66 -15.60 -9.08
C ARG A 61 6.03 -16.91 -9.56
N THR A 62 6.73 -18.01 -9.41
CA THR A 62 6.25 -19.32 -9.85
C THR A 62 4.97 -19.73 -9.13
N VAL A 63 4.90 -19.53 -7.82
CA VAL A 63 3.72 -19.85 -7.00
C VAL A 63 2.51 -19.02 -7.43
N ILE A 64 2.71 -17.71 -7.67
CA ILE A 64 1.63 -16.80 -8.10
C ILE A 64 1.13 -17.17 -9.50
N LEU A 65 2.03 -17.34 -10.46
CA LEU A 65 1.64 -17.63 -11.86
C LEU A 65 0.98 -19.01 -12.03
N ASN A 66 1.26 -19.93 -11.12
CA ASN A 66 0.60 -21.25 -11.09
C ASN A 66 -0.75 -21.21 -10.31
N GLY A 67 -1.17 -20.06 -9.78
CA GLY A 67 -2.40 -19.93 -9.00
C GLY A 67 -2.35 -20.62 -7.63
N ASN A 68 -1.16 -20.96 -7.16
CA ASN A 68 -0.97 -21.67 -5.89
C ASN A 68 -0.66 -20.75 -4.71
N TYR A 69 -0.63 -19.43 -4.93
CA TYR A 69 -0.38 -18.48 -3.85
C TYR A 69 -1.58 -18.40 -2.93
N GLN A 70 -1.31 -18.59 -1.64
CA GLN A 70 -2.28 -18.36 -0.57
C GLN A 70 -1.63 -17.52 0.50
N PRO A 71 -2.26 -16.39 0.91
CA PRO A 71 -1.71 -15.57 1.97
C PRO A 71 -1.70 -16.31 3.30
N SER A 72 -0.66 -16.07 4.07
CA SER A 72 -0.51 -16.60 5.42
C SER A 72 -1.42 -15.86 6.41
N GLN A 73 -1.73 -16.47 7.51
CA GLN A 73 -2.47 -15.81 8.57
C GLN A 73 -1.58 -14.72 9.21
N PRO A 74 -2.01 -13.45 9.24
CA PRO A 74 -1.22 -12.38 9.81
C PRO A 74 -1.16 -12.49 11.33
N LEU A 75 -0.11 -11.93 11.91
CA LEU A 75 -0.02 -11.74 13.36
C LEU A 75 -0.90 -10.57 13.79
N ILE A 76 -1.70 -10.79 14.83
CA ILE A 76 -2.52 -9.75 15.42
C ILE A 76 -1.93 -9.38 16.78
N TYR A 77 -1.44 -8.15 16.87
CA TYR A 77 -0.89 -7.60 18.10
C TYR A 77 -1.85 -6.60 18.71
N ARG A 78 -2.02 -6.66 20.03
CA ARG A 78 -2.85 -5.69 20.78
C ARG A 78 -1.93 -4.67 21.43
N ILE A 79 -2.03 -3.43 20.99
CA ILE A 79 -1.31 -2.30 21.59
C ILE A 79 -2.29 -1.53 22.44
N GLU A 80 -1.98 -1.38 23.73
CA GLU A 80 -2.79 -0.58 24.63
C GLU A 80 -2.63 0.92 24.28
N LYS A 81 -3.75 1.58 24.09
CA LYS A 81 -3.85 3.03 24.06
C LYS A 81 -4.16 3.56 25.48
N LYS A 82 -4.10 4.86 25.64
CA LYS A 82 -4.56 5.50 26.87
C LYS A 82 -5.98 5.05 27.25
N PHE A 83 -6.23 4.85 28.52
CA PHE A 83 -7.55 4.46 29.10
C PHE A 83 -8.01 3.03 28.78
N GLY A 84 -7.10 2.08 28.61
CA GLY A 84 -7.45 0.67 28.44
C GLY A 84 -8.06 0.30 27.09
N ILE A 85 -8.11 1.22 26.15
CA ILE A 85 -8.54 0.93 24.78
C ILE A 85 -7.37 0.29 24.02
N CYS A 86 -7.59 -0.88 23.46
CA CYS A 86 -6.58 -1.56 22.64
C CYS A 86 -6.76 -1.25 21.15
N ARG A 87 -5.64 -1.05 20.46
CA ARG A 87 -5.57 -1.06 19.00
C ARG A 87 -5.05 -2.42 18.54
N HIS A 88 -5.73 -3.02 17.58
CA HIS A 88 -5.21 -4.19 16.91
C HIS A 88 -4.23 -3.75 15.80
N LEU A 89 -2.99 -4.22 15.90
CA LEU A 89 -2.01 -4.09 14.84
C LEU A 89 -1.95 -5.42 14.09
N VAL A 90 -2.27 -5.39 12.81
CA VAL A 90 -2.20 -6.55 11.93
C VAL A 90 -0.87 -6.51 11.20
N ILE A 91 -0.03 -7.51 11.43
CA ILE A 91 1.30 -7.63 10.84
C ILE A 91 1.25 -8.77 9.83
N PRO A 92 1.25 -8.48 8.52
CA PRO A 92 1.31 -9.51 7.50
C PRO A 92 2.69 -10.17 7.47
N HIS A 93 2.72 -11.43 7.06
CA HIS A 93 3.97 -12.09 6.74
C HIS A 93 4.76 -11.29 5.67
N PRO A 94 6.09 -11.26 5.70
CA PRO A 94 6.90 -10.46 4.76
C PRO A 94 6.60 -10.71 3.28
N ILE A 95 6.31 -11.96 2.91
CA ILE A 95 5.92 -12.32 1.55
C ILE A 95 4.56 -11.71 1.19
N ASP A 96 3.60 -11.76 2.12
CA ASP A 96 2.25 -11.21 1.89
C ASP A 96 2.29 -9.68 1.81
N ALA A 97 3.10 -9.04 2.66
CA ALA A 97 3.36 -7.61 2.57
C ALA A 97 3.95 -7.22 1.21
N LEU A 98 4.86 -8.05 0.68
CA LEU A 98 5.45 -7.84 -0.63
C LEU A 98 4.43 -7.99 -1.77
N VAL A 99 3.61 -9.04 -1.74
CA VAL A 99 2.56 -9.26 -2.75
C VAL A 99 1.57 -8.10 -2.74
N LEU A 100 1.07 -7.71 -1.57
CA LEU A 100 0.19 -6.55 -1.42
C LEU A 100 0.82 -5.27 -1.96
N GLN A 101 2.11 -5.04 -1.67
CA GLN A 101 2.79 -3.85 -2.14
C GLN A 101 2.99 -3.85 -3.65
N VAL A 102 3.32 -5.00 -4.27
CA VAL A 102 3.46 -5.12 -5.72
C VAL A 102 2.13 -4.77 -6.41
N ILE A 103 1.01 -5.30 -5.90
CA ILE A 103 -0.33 -4.97 -6.41
C ILE A 103 -0.64 -3.49 -6.22
N THR A 104 -0.41 -2.96 -5.03
CA THR A 104 -0.68 -1.56 -4.69
C THR A 104 0.09 -0.59 -5.57
N GLU A 105 1.37 -0.87 -5.87
CA GLU A 105 2.19 -0.05 -6.77
C GLU A 105 1.61 0.01 -8.19
N ASN A 106 1.02 -1.09 -8.65
CA ASN A 106 0.43 -1.14 -9.98
C ASN A 106 -0.85 -0.31 -10.09
N ILE A 107 -1.74 -0.42 -9.09
CA ILE A 107 -3.02 0.28 -9.10
C ILE A 107 -2.93 1.72 -8.59
N SER A 108 -1.92 2.06 -7.81
CA SER A 108 -1.80 3.38 -7.16
C SER A 108 -1.80 4.54 -8.15
N LYS A 109 -1.20 4.37 -9.32
CA LYS A 109 -1.17 5.40 -10.36
C LYS A 109 -2.56 5.76 -10.86
N GLN A 110 -3.36 4.73 -11.18
CA GLN A 110 -4.72 4.93 -11.68
C GLN A 110 -5.62 5.58 -10.63
N ILE A 111 -5.46 5.18 -9.35
CA ILE A 111 -6.21 5.77 -8.24
C ILE A 111 -5.80 7.22 -8.01
N LEU A 112 -4.50 7.52 -8.05
CA LEU A 112 -3.99 8.86 -7.81
C LEU A 112 -4.36 9.86 -8.91
N ASP A 113 -4.42 9.40 -10.15
CA ASP A 113 -4.83 10.23 -11.30
C ASP A 113 -6.32 10.59 -11.24
N ASN A 114 -7.13 9.80 -10.54
CA ASN A 114 -8.58 9.97 -10.40
C ASN A 114 -9.04 10.38 -9.00
N GLN A 115 -8.20 11.08 -8.25
CA GLN A 115 -8.54 11.48 -6.89
C GLN A 115 -9.77 12.43 -6.86
N PRO A 116 -10.63 12.29 -5.85
CA PRO A 116 -11.91 13.02 -5.81
C PRO A 116 -11.74 14.49 -5.39
N SER A 117 -10.61 14.90 -4.85
CA SER A 117 -10.40 16.26 -4.35
C SER A 117 -8.95 16.70 -4.39
N ASP A 118 -8.72 17.92 -4.86
CA ASP A 118 -7.41 18.58 -4.82
C ASP A 118 -7.04 19.06 -3.40
N ASN A 119 -8.01 19.13 -2.49
CA ASN A 119 -7.83 19.52 -1.10
C ASN A 119 -7.49 18.35 -0.16
N ALA A 120 -7.22 17.17 -0.70
CA ALA A 120 -6.79 16.03 0.08
C ALA A 120 -5.28 16.07 0.35
N TYR A 121 -4.91 16.33 1.58
CA TYR A 121 -3.51 16.46 2.03
C TYR A 121 -2.91 15.13 2.48
N TYR A 122 -2.80 14.18 1.59
CA TYR A 122 -2.11 12.91 1.83
C TYR A 122 -0.89 12.78 0.93
N SER A 123 0.10 12.00 1.36
CA SER A 123 1.31 11.79 0.59
C SER A 123 1.00 10.97 -0.66
N ARG A 124 1.12 11.59 -1.83
CA ARG A 124 0.86 10.99 -3.14
C ARG A 124 2.10 10.32 -3.74
N ASP A 125 3.27 10.86 -3.43
CA ASP A 125 4.54 10.46 -4.05
C ASP A 125 5.29 9.40 -3.23
N LYS A 126 4.56 8.64 -2.42
CA LYS A 126 5.16 7.66 -1.51
C LYS A 126 6.09 6.66 -2.22
N HIS A 127 5.94 6.52 -3.51
CA HIS A 127 6.59 5.49 -4.31
C HIS A 127 7.49 6.03 -5.43
N ASN A 128 7.64 7.33 -5.52
CA ASN A 128 8.57 7.96 -6.47
C ASN A 128 10.03 7.92 -5.96
N LEU A 129 10.43 6.78 -5.44
CA LEU A 129 11.79 6.51 -4.95
C LEU A 129 12.83 6.41 -6.09
N ARG A 130 12.65 7.19 -7.16
CA ARG A 130 13.59 7.15 -8.28
C ARG A 130 14.91 7.84 -7.99
N LYS A 131 14.95 8.71 -6.96
CA LYS A 131 16.16 9.46 -6.61
C LYS A 131 16.53 9.23 -5.15
N PRO A 132 17.70 8.64 -4.85
CA PRO A 132 18.17 8.38 -3.49
C PRO A 132 18.26 9.65 -2.62
N HIS A 133 18.50 10.80 -3.22
CA HIS A 133 18.63 12.09 -2.52
C HIS A 133 17.27 12.69 -2.09
N GLU A 134 16.16 12.17 -2.59
CA GLU A 134 14.81 12.60 -2.19
C GLU A 134 14.29 11.86 -0.97
N ILE A 135 15.04 10.91 -0.41
CA ILE A 135 14.65 10.15 0.78
C ILE A 135 14.45 11.08 1.99
N ASP A 136 15.29 12.09 2.13
CA ASP A 136 15.16 13.07 3.23
C ASP A 136 13.96 14.01 3.01
N GLU A 137 13.71 14.45 1.78
CA GLU A 137 12.48 15.17 1.44
C GLU A 137 11.25 14.31 1.64
N TYR A 138 11.37 13.01 1.41
CA TYR A 138 10.30 12.03 1.51
C TYR A 138 9.86 11.77 2.95
N GLY A 139 10.80 11.61 3.87
CA GLY A 139 10.49 11.47 5.31
C GLY A 139 9.76 12.69 5.88
N PHE A 140 9.89 13.83 5.21
CA PHE A 140 9.24 15.11 5.59
C PHE A 140 8.03 15.48 4.75
N HIS A 141 7.69 14.72 3.73
CA HIS A 141 6.60 15.07 2.81
C HIS A 141 5.25 15.23 3.54
N TRP A 142 4.91 14.32 4.43
CA TRP A 142 3.70 14.42 5.23
C TRP A 142 3.69 15.67 6.13
N ARG A 143 4.84 16.13 6.61
CA ARG A 143 4.96 17.37 7.40
C ARG A 143 4.72 18.60 6.55
N LYS A 144 5.16 18.61 5.28
CA LYS A 144 4.84 19.67 4.33
C LYS A 144 3.34 19.73 4.10
N LEU A 145 2.72 18.60 3.79
CA LEU A 145 1.28 18.49 3.56
C LEU A 145 0.48 18.90 4.80
N TRP A 146 0.92 18.48 5.98
CA TRP A 146 0.32 18.91 7.23
C TRP A 146 0.39 20.43 7.42
N LYS A 147 1.53 21.04 7.16
CA LYS A 147 1.69 22.50 7.22
C LYS A 147 0.82 23.21 6.17
N GLN A 148 0.70 22.66 4.97
CA GLN A 148 -0.18 23.20 3.94
C GLN A 148 -1.64 23.16 4.37
N MET A 149 -2.09 22.03 4.91
CA MET A 149 -3.43 21.88 5.48
C MET A 149 -3.68 22.92 6.59
N GLN A 150 -2.74 23.05 7.54
CA GLN A 150 -2.86 24.04 8.60
C GLN A 150 -2.92 25.47 8.04
N LYS A 151 -2.08 25.80 7.05
CA LYS A 151 -2.11 27.11 6.38
C LYS A 151 -3.45 27.38 5.71
N GLN A 152 -4.04 26.38 5.06
CA GLN A 152 -5.33 26.52 4.42
C GLN A 152 -6.46 26.71 5.45
N ILE A 153 -6.43 25.96 6.54
CA ILE A 153 -7.36 26.18 7.66
C ILE A 153 -7.23 27.60 8.20
N TYR A 154 -6.02 28.12 8.30
CA TYR A 154 -5.78 29.49 8.76
C TYR A 154 -6.32 30.55 7.79
N GLN A 155 -6.22 30.30 6.48
CA GLN A 155 -6.81 31.17 5.45
C GLN A 155 -8.34 31.20 5.53
N PHE A 156 -8.97 30.06 5.77
CA PHE A 156 -10.42 29.98 5.97
C PHE A 156 -10.91 30.76 7.20
N LYS A 157 -10.04 30.98 8.19
CA LYS A 157 -10.39 31.78 9.38
C LYS A 157 -10.73 33.23 9.03
N GLU A 158 -10.20 33.78 7.96
CA GLU A 158 -10.50 35.14 7.49
C GLU A 158 -11.90 35.24 6.90
N ASP A 159 -12.39 34.16 6.26
CA ASP A 159 -13.66 34.14 5.53
C ASP A 159 -14.77 33.36 6.23
N LYS A 160 -14.47 32.58 7.25
CA LYS A 160 -15.41 31.66 7.92
C LYS A 160 -15.46 31.93 9.41
N GLU A 161 -16.65 32.05 9.92
CA GLU A 161 -16.90 32.25 11.38
C GLU A 161 -16.78 30.95 12.17
N LEU A 162 -16.98 29.81 11.55
CA LEU A 162 -16.99 28.50 12.19
C LEU A 162 -16.10 27.51 11.46
N ILE A 163 -15.22 26.85 12.22
CA ILE A 163 -14.39 25.75 11.75
C ILE A 163 -14.80 24.48 12.51
N ILE A 164 -15.26 23.48 11.80
CA ILE A 164 -15.62 22.18 12.36
C ILE A 164 -14.51 21.19 12.01
N VAL A 165 -13.92 20.57 13.03
CA VAL A 165 -12.93 19.50 12.87
C VAL A 165 -13.56 18.20 13.31
N THR A 166 -13.58 17.22 12.41
CA THR A 166 -14.11 15.89 12.68
C THR A 166 -13.06 14.83 12.40
N ASP A 167 -13.16 13.71 13.11
CA ASP A 167 -12.34 12.53 12.89
C ASP A 167 -13.24 11.30 12.73
N LEU A 168 -12.82 10.38 11.89
CA LEU A 168 -13.52 9.10 11.70
C LEU A 168 -12.97 8.08 12.71
N SER A 169 -13.77 7.79 13.73
CA SER A 169 -13.40 6.74 14.68
C SER A 169 -13.40 5.38 14.00
N ASN A 170 -12.39 4.57 14.31
CA ASN A 170 -12.23 3.20 13.78
C ASN A 170 -12.31 3.12 12.25
N TYR A 171 -11.74 4.13 11.55
CA TYR A 171 -11.84 4.24 10.09
C TYR A 171 -11.54 2.92 9.37
N TYR A 172 -10.40 2.29 9.67
CA TYR A 172 -9.98 1.06 8.98
C TYR A 172 -10.92 -0.12 9.26
N ASP A 173 -11.42 -0.24 10.49
CA ASP A 173 -12.33 -1.31 10.89
C ASP A 173 -13.75 -1.10 10.34
N SER A 174 -14.05 0.13 9.92
CA SER A 174 -15.36 0.53 9.38
C SER A 174 -15.43 0.44 7.85
N ILE A 175 -14.33 0.11 7.17
CA ILE A 175 -14.33 -0.03 5.71
C ILE A 175 -15.15 -1.25 5.31
N TYR A 176 -16.27 -1.00 4.61
CA TYR A 176 -17.10 -2.06 4.08
C TYR A 176 -16.46 -2.64 2.81
N MET A 177 -15.91 -3.85 2.91
CA MET A 177 -15.12 -4.47 1.85
C MET A 177 -15.82 -4.59 0.49
N PRO A 178 -17.14 -4.90 0.41
CA PRO A 178 -17.85 -4.90 -0.87
C PRO A 178 -17.86 -3.53 -1.58
N GLU A 179 -18.02 -2.44 -0.82
CA GLU A 179 -17.99 -1.09 -1.40
C GLU A 179 -16.54 -0.71 -1.81
N LEU A 180 -15.55 -1.04 -1.00
CA LEU A 180 -14.14 -0.86 -1.38
C LEU A 180 -13.84 -1.58 -2.71
N ARG A 181 -14.33 -2.82 -2.86
CA ARG A 181 -14.18 -3.57 -4.10
C ARG A 181 -14.80 -2.86 -5.29
N LYS A 182 -16.01 -2.30 -5.14
CA LYS A 182 -16.66 -1.53 -6.21
C LYS A 182 -15.85 -0.29 -6.59
N VAL A 183 -15.37 0.46 -5.60
CA VAL A 183 -14.55 1.65 -5.83
C VAL A 183 -13.27 1.28 -6.57
N ILE A 184 -12.53 0.28 -6.11
CA ILE A 184 -11.32 -0.18 -6.78
C ILE A 184 -11.63 -0.66 -8.21
N SER A 185 -12.72 -1.41 -8.40
CA SER A 185 -13.14 -1.88 -9.72
C SER A 185 -13.49 -0.76 -10.68
N GLY A 186 -13.92 0.39 -10.18
CA GLY A 186 -14.19 1.58 -11.00
C GLY A 186 -12.93 2.28 -11.52
N PHE A 187 -11.80 2.09 -10.84
CA PHE A 187 -10.50 2.65 -11.26
C PHE A 187 -9.68 1.69 -12.11
N ILE A 188 -9.87 0.41 -11.90
CA ILE A 188 -9.23 -0.63 -12.70
C ILE A 188 -10.23 -1.02 -13.78
N ASP A 189 -9.83 -0.95 -15.03
CA ASP A 189 -10.68 -1.42 -16.12
C ASP A 189 -10.95 -2.92 -15.94
N VAL A 190 -12.06 -3.22 -15.28
CA VAL A 190 -12.55 -4.58 -15.02
C VAL A 190 -13.34 -5.10 -16.25
N SER A 191 -13.05 -4.57 -17.44
CA SER A 191 -13.60 -5.05 -18.71
C SER A 191 -13.29 -6.54 -18.97
N SER A 192 -12.65 -7.14 -18.00
CA SER A 192 -12.18 -8.50 -17.96
C SER A 192 -12.75 -9.27 -16.76
N GLY A 193 -13.97 -8.93 -16.31
CA GLY A 193 -14.69 -9.65 -15.25
C GLY A 193 -15.04 -11.09 -15.57
#